data_832dfe78d3692609d7aa419cbe2f2d71
#
_entry.id   832dfe78d3692609d7aa419cbe2f2d71
#
_cell.length_a   1.000
_cell.length_b   1.000
_cell.length_c   1.000
_cell.angle_alpha   90.00
_cell.angle_beta   90.00
_cell.angle_gamma   90.00
#
_symmetry.space_group_name_H-M   'P 1'
#
loop_
_entity.id
_entity.type
_entity.pdbx_description
1 polymer ?
#
loop_
_entity_poly.entity_id
_entity_poly.type
_entity_poly.pdbx_seq_one_letter_code
_entity_poly.pdbx_strand_id
1 'polypeptide(L)'
;MRTLATDEIGKSYRGRRVVNGVILRVEQAEVVGLLGPNGAGKTTTFYAIVGLIPPDTGRVLYDGQDITDVPMYLRARQYGISYLPQEASVFRKLTVEENILAVLEAQPMSWHERREKMEKFIDELGLEHIRQNRGYALSGGERRRVEIARCLCINPTFILLDEPFSGIDPIAVLDLQKIISSLRASGIGVLITDHNVRETLSVTDRAYIIDDGRIFRHGKPEQLAGDPEVRRVYLGESFSLV
;
A
#
# COMPACT_ATOMS: atom_id res chain seq x y z
N MET A 1 6.92 -6.27 18.11
CA MET A 1 6.76 -6.07 16.67
C MET A 1 5.27 -6.09 16.39
N ARG A 2 4.70 -5.03 15.81
CA ARG A 2 3.23 -4.94 15.60
C ARG A 2 2.82 -5.72 14.35
N THR A 3 1.55 -6.13 14.31
CA THR A 3 1.00 -6.91 13.20
C THR A 3 -0.33 -6.32 12.73
N LEU A 4 -0.54 -6.36 11.42
CA LEU A 4 -1.82 -6.08 10.77
C LEU A 4 -2.26 -7.36 10.07
N ALA A 5 -3.46 -7.86 10.38
CA ALA A 5 -3.92 -9.14 9.87
C ALA A 5 -5.41 -9.15 9.53
N THR A 6 -5.80 -10.12 8.73
CA THR A 6 -7.21 -10.48 8.53
C THR A 6 -7.45 -11.91 9.00
N ASP A 7 -8.61 -12.15 9.59
CA ASP A 7 -9.07 -13.44 10.06
C ASP A 7 -10.37 -13.79 9.32
N GLU A 8 -10.26 -14.63 8.31
CA GLU A 8 -11.36 -15.14 7.46
C GLU A 8 -12.30 -14.07 6.91
N ILE A 9 -11.77 -12.89 6.50
CA ILE A 9 -12.65 -11.85 5.97
C ILE A 9 -13.36 -12.29 4.69
N GLY A 10 -14.63 -11.93 4.62
CA GLY A 10 -15.48 -12.16 3.45
C GLY A 10 -16.29 -10.93 3.07
N LYS A 11 -16.52 -10.73 1.76
CA LYS A 11 -17.33 -9.65 1.22
C LYS A 11 -18.09 -10.07 -0.01
N SER A 12 -19.37 -9.69 -0.05
CA SER A 12 -20.26 -9.96 -1.18
C SER A 12 -20.87 -8.67 -1.71
N TYR A 13 -21.08 -8.60 -3.01
CA TYR A 13 -21.80 -7.52 -3.67
C TYR A 13 -22.91 -8.11 -4.54
N ARG A 14 -24.15 -7.71 -4.31
CA ARG A 14 -25.33 -8.16 -5.07
C ARG A 14 -25.39 -9.70 -5.19
N GLY A 15 -25.11 -10.42 -4.09
CA GLY A 15 -25.12 -11.89 -4.04
C GLY A 15 -23.86 -12.58 -4.58
N ARG A 16 -22.93 -11.85 -5.23
CA ARG A 16 -21.64 -12.39 -5.67
C ARG A 16 -20.60 -12.22 -4.56
N ARG A 17 -20.00 -13.32 -4.11
CA ARG A 17 -18.92 -13.32 -3.12
C ARG A 17 -17.62 -12.96 -3.82
N VAL A 18 -17.02 -11.81 -3.45
CA VAL A 18 -15.81 -11.26 -4.06
C VAL A 18 -14.59 -11.54 -3.18
N VAL A 19 -14.76 -11.60 -1.87
CA VAL A 19 -13.73 -12.02 -0.89
C VAL A 19 -14.33 -13.14 -0.05
N ASN A 20 -13.60 -14.24 0.14
CA ASN A 20 -14.11 -15.47 0.68
C ASN A 20 -13.12 -16.14 1.65
N GLY A 21 -13.16 -15.74 2.91
CA GLY A 21 -12.31 -16.30 3.96
C GLY A 21 -10.85 -15.96 3.79
N VAL A 22 -10.52 -14.71 3.43
CA VAL A 22 -9.13 -14.28 3.23
C VAL A 22 -8.45 -14.10 4.59
N ILE A 23 -7.34 -14.82 4.75
CA ILE A 23 -6.42 -14.72 5.89
C ILE A 23 -5.07 -14.21 5.35
N LEU A 24 -4.64 -13.06 5.82
CA LEU A 24 -3.32 -12.52 5.55
C LEU A 24 -2.77 -11.80 6.78
N ARG A 25 -1.47 -11.62 6.83
CA ARG A 25 -0.76 -10.95 7.92
C ARG A 25 0.38 -10.13 7.33
N VAL A 26 0.62 -8.95 7.91
CA VAL A 26 1.77 -8.09 7.62
C VAL A 26 2.41 -7.74 8.95
N GLU A 27 3.72 -7.81 9.03
CA GLU A 27 4.50 -7.41 10.21
C GLU A 27 5.16 -6.05 9.98
N GLN A 28 5.51 -5.36 11.07
CA GLN A 28 6.37 -4.16 10.94
C GLN A 28 7.71 -4.53 10.31
N ALA A 29 8.27 -3.61 9.54
CA ALA A 29 9.52 -3.80 8.81
C ALA A 29 9.47 -4.98 7.81
N GLU A 30 8.28 -5.31 7.30
CA GLU A 30 8.06 -6.33 6.29
C GLU A 30 7.33 -5.72 5.08
N VAL A 31 7.69 -6.16 3.88
CA VAL A 31 6.96 -5.86 2.63
C VAL A 31 6.24 -7.11 2.16
N VAL A 32 4.92 -7.05 2.14
CA VAL A 32 4.04 -8.16 1.73
C VAL A 32 3.29 -7.82 0.45
N GLY A 33 3.34 -8.71 -0.53
CA GLY A 33 2.55 -8.60 -1.76
C GLY A 33 1.17 -9.27 -1.61
N LEU A 34 0.12 -8.67 -2.19
CA LEU A 34 -1.17 -9.31 -2.44
C LEU A 34 -1.43 -9.28 -3.95
N LEU A 35 -1.15 -10.37 -4.63
CA LEU A 35 -1.14 -10.51 -6.08
C LEU A 35 -2.26 -11.43 -6.55
N GLY A 36 -2.66 -11.29 -7.80
CA GLY A 36 -3.70 -12.12 -8.40
C GLY A 36 -4.34 -11.47 -9.62
N PRO A 37 -5.16 -12.20 -10.39
CA PRO A 37 -5.80 -11.68 -11.58
C PRO A 37 -6.78 -10.53 -11.27
N ASN A 38 -7.22 -9.82 -12.33
CA ASN A 38 -8.23 -8.79 -12.20
C ASN A 38 -9.56 -9.40 -11.72
N GLY A 39 -10.18 -8.73 -10.74
CA GLY A 39 -11.42 -9.22 -10.12
C GLY A 39 -11.24 -10.29 -9.06
N ALA A 40 -10.02 -10.71 -8.72
CA ALA A 40 -9.75 -11.73 -7.69
C ALA A 40 -10.06 -11.28 -6.24
N GLY A 41 -10.37 -9.99 -6.02
CA GLY A 41 -10.74 -9.49 -4.69
C GLY A 41 -9.65 -8.65 -3.98
N LYS A 42 -8.53 -8.33 -4.64
CA LYS A 42 -7.41 -7.56 -4.07
C LYS A 42 -7.86 -6.22 -3.48
N THR A 43 -8.41 -5.33 -4.30
CA THR A 43 -8.86 -3.99 -3.88
C THR A 43 -9.95 -4.05 -2.82
N THR A 44 -10.88 -5.03 -2.91
CA THR A 44 -11.90 -5.25 -1.87
C THR A 44 -11.27 -5.64 -0.54
N THR A 45 -10.26 -6.51 -0.56
CA THR A 45 -9.49 -6.89 0.63
C THR A 45 -8.77 -5.68 1.22
N PHE A 46 -8.10 -4.85 0.40
CA PHE A 46 -7.49 -3.60 0.83
C PHE A 46 -8.50 -2.65 1.49
N TYR A 47 -9.65 -2.44 0.85
CA TYR A 47 -10.70 -1.56 1.38
C TYR A 47 -11.23 -2.04 2.74
N ALA A 48 -11.34 -3.36 2.94
CA ALA A 48 -11.71 -3.91 4.24
C ALA A 48 -10.63 -3.65 5.29
N ILE A 49 -9.34 -3.84 4.94
CA ILE A 49 -8.21 -3.62 5.86
C ILE A 49 -8.08 -2.14 6.24
N VAL A 50 -8.22 -1.20 5.31
CA VAL A 50 -8.13 0.24 5.62
C VAL A 50 -9.40 0.80 6.27
N GLY A 51 -10.52 0.06 6.25
CA GLY A 51 -11.80 0.49 6.84
C GLY A 51 -12.62 1.41 5.96
N LEU A 52 -12.43 1.36 4.63
CA LEU A 52 -13.28 2.01 3.64
C LEU A 52 -14.61 1.28 3.46
N ILE A 53 -14.61 -0.05 3.59
CA ILE A 53 -15.79 -0.90 3.59
C ILE A 53 -15.72 -1.88 4.77
N PRO A 54 -16.82 -2.20 5.45
CA PRO A 54 -16.84 -3.29 6.41
C PRO A 54 -16.86 -4.63 5.67
N PRO A 55 -16.11 -5.65 6.12
CA PRO A 55 -16.32 -7.03 5.68
C PRO A 55 -17.70 -7.52 6.13
N ASP A 56 -18.29 -8.51 5.44
CA ASP A 56 -19.56 -9.13 5.82
C ASP A 56 -19.34 -10.26 6.85
N THR A 57 -18.14 -10.87 6.84
CA THR A 57 -17.71 -11.91 7.78
C THR A 57 -16.22 -11.76 8.08
N GLY A 58 -15.76 -12.36 9.19
CA GLY A 58 -14.38 -12.31 9.61
C GLY A 58 -13.99 -11.01 10.28
N ARG A 59 -12.71 -10.82 10.54
CA ARG A 59 -12.19 -9.70 11.33
C ARG A 59 -10.93 -9.11 10.73
N VAL A 60 -10.71 -7.82 10.97
CA VAL A 60 -9.44 -7.12 10.76
C VAL A 60 -8.79 -6.90 12.11
N LEU A 61 -7.56 -7.35 12.27
CA LEU A 61 -6.84 -7.36 13.53
C LEU A 61 -5.61 -6.47 13.47
N TYR A 62 -5.41 -5.65 14.48
CA TYR A 62 -4.19 -4.89 14.70
C TYR A 62 -3.57 -5.34 16.03
N ASP A 63 -2.42 -5.98 15.96
CA ASP A 63 -1.71 -6.54 17.12
C ASP A 63 -2.61 -7.46 17.99
N GLY A 64 -3.47 -8.25 17.30
CA GLY A 64 -4.47 -9.12 17.93
C GLY A 64 -5.76 -8.42 18.38
N GLN A 65 -5.81 -7.09 18.39
CA GLN A 65 -7.00 -6.33 18.70
C GLN A 65 -7.92 -6.26 17.47
N ASP A 66 -9.19 -6.55 17.66
CA ASP A 66 -10.22 -6.40 16.61
C ASP A 66 -10.48 -4.91 16.31
N ILE A 67 -10.25 -4.52 15.06
CA ILE A 67 -10.48 -3.17 14.55
C ILE A 67 -11.52 -3.14 13.41
N THR A 68 -12.28 -4.21 13.24
CA THR A 68 -13.19 -4.40 12.11
C THR A 68 -14.17 -3.24 11.95
N ASP A 69 -14.78 -2.80 13.04
CA ASP A 69 -15.76 -1.70 13.04
C ASP A 69 -15.12 -0.31 13.21
N VAL A 70 -13.79 -0.23 13.31
CA VAL A 70 -13.09 1.04 13.42
C VAL A 70 -13.05 1.71 12.04
N PRO A 71 -13.60 2.92 11.84
CA PRO A 71 -13.60 3.59 10.56
C PRO A 71 -12.19 4.04 10.13
N MET A 72 -11.96 4.17 8.84
CA MET A 72 -10.66 4.46 8.22
C MET A 72 -9.90 5.61 8.90
N TYR A 73 -10.55 6.74 9.17
CA TYR A 73 -9.89 7.90 9.77
C TYR A 73 -9.35 7.63 11.18
N LEU A 74 -10.02 6.77 11.96
CA LEU A 74 -9.52 6.32 13.27
C LEU A 74 -8.42 5.27 13.12
N ARG A 75 -8.51 4.36 12.12
CA ARG A 75 -7.40 3.45 11.81
C ARG A 75 -6.13 4.21 11.45
N ALA A 76 -6.25 5.28 10.66
CA ALA A 76 -5.13 6.15 10.34
C ALA A 76 -4.56 6.86 11.59
N ARG A 77 -5.43 7.48 12.40
CA ARG A 77 -5.02 8.33 13.53
C ARG A 77 -4.55 7.54 14.75
N GLN A 78 -5.21 6.43 15.09
CA GLN A 78 -4.96 5.68 16.33
C GLN A 78 -4.03 4.49 16.13
N TYR A 79 -4.10 3.85 14.95
CA TYR A 79 -3.34 2.64 14.65
C TYR A 79 -2.21 2.87 13.63
N GLY A 80 -2.12 4.08 13.07
CA GLY A 80 -1.08 4.39 12.09
C GLY A 80 -1.19 3.58 10.80
N ILE A 81 -2.41 3.30 10.32
CA ILE A 81 -2.64 2.61 9.06
C ILE A 81 -2.86 3.65 7.98
N SER A 82 -1.91 3.82 7.07
CA SER A 82 -1.98 4.73 5.93
C SER A 82 -2.34 3.98 4.64
N TYR A 83 -2.98 4.68 3.72
CA TYR A 83 -3.43 4.12 2.45
C TYR A 83 -3.10 5.04 1.28
N LEU A 84 -2.42 4.49 0.29
CA LEU A 84 -2.17 5.10 -1.01
C LEU A 84 -3.12 4.47 -2.03
N PRO A 85 -4.12 5.19 -2.53
CA PRO A 85 -5.06 4.66 -3.52
C PRO A 85 -4.42 4.53 -4.90
N GLN A 86 -5.03 3.70 -5.74
CA GLN A 86 -4.67 3.56 -7.16
C GLN A 86 -4.86 4.89 -7.91
N GLU A 87 -5.97 5.58 -7.66
CA GLU A 87 -6.26 6.88 -8.27
C GLU A 87 -5.43 7.99 -7.65
N ALA A 88 -5.11 9.00 -8.47
CA ALA A 88 -4.34 10.17 -8.04
C ALA A 88 -5.04 10.93 -6.90
N SER A 89 -4.36 11.04 -5.77
CA SER A 89 -4.88 11.65 -4.54
C SER A 89 -4.29 13.03 -4.22
N VAL A 90 -3.34 13.53 -5.02
CA VAL A 90 -2.75 14.86 -4.81
C VAL A 90 -3.78 15.99 -4.96
N PHE A 91 -3.66 17.01 -4.15
CA PHE A 91 -4.41 18.25 -4.34
C PHE A 91 -3.85 19.00 -5.55
N ARG A 92 -4.54 18.89 -6.68
CA ARG A 92 -4.05 19.32 -8.00
C ARG A 92 -3.66 20.79 -8.09
N LYS A 93 -4.33 21.67 -7.33
CA LYS A 93 -4.11 23.13 -7.35
C LYS A 93 -3.05 23.59 -6.35
N LEU A 94 -2.67 22.76 -5.40
CA LEU A 94 -1.64 23.02 -4.42
C LEU A 94 -0.25 22.67 -4.97
N THR A 95 0.79 23.35 -4.50
CA THR A 95 2.19 22.99 -4.76
C THR A 95 2.55 21.69 -4.04
N VAL A 96 3.73 21.14 -4.31
CA VAL A 96 4.24 19.95 -3.61
C VAL A 96 4.35 20.20 -2.11
N GLU A 97 4.97 21.32 -1.70
CA GLU A 97 5.08 21.67 -0.27
C GLU A 97 3.71 21.88 0.38
N GLU A 98 2.79 22.57 -0.30
CA GLU A 98 1.42 22.77 0.19
C GLU A 98 0.64 21.46 0.32
N ASN A 99 0.86 20.49 -0.56
CA ASN A 99 0.26 19.15 -0.47
C ASN A 99 0.69 18.41 0.81
N ILE A 100 1.96 18.53 1.20
CA ILE A 100 2.51 17.92 2.41
C ILE A 100 2.03 18.67 3.64
N LEU A 101 2.12 20.01 3.63
CA LEU A 101 1.69 20.86 4.74
C LEU A 101 0.20 20.69 5.05
N ALA A 102 -0.67 20.58 4.04
CA ALA A 102 -2.11 20.39 4.24
C ALA A 102 -2.44 19.13 5.08
N VAL A 103 -1.63 18.06 4.97
CA VAL A 103 -1.81 16.87 5.80
C VAL A 103 -1.21 17.06 7.19
N LEU A 104 -0.06 17.73 7.29
CA LEU A 104 0.60 18.03 8.57
C LEU A 104 -0.23 19.00 9.43
N GLU A 105 -0.98 19.90 8.82
CA GLU A 105 -1.89 20.83 9.54
C GLU A 105 -2.99 20.11 10.31
N ALA A 106 -3.42 18.96 9.84
CA ALA A 106 -4.39 18.10 10.53
C ALA A 106 -3.79 17.34 11.74
N GLN A 107 -2.46 17.40 11.93
CA GLN A 107 -1.77 16.75 13.05
C GLN A 107 -1.59 17.72 14.23
N PRO A 108 -1.58 17.23 15.48
CA PRO A 108 -1.35 18.05 16.68
C PRO A 108 0.14 18.43 16.81
N MET A 109 0.62 19.29 15.93
CA MET A 109 2.01 19.74 15.83
C MET A 109 2.09 21.26 15.79
N SER A 110 3.17 21.83 16.33
CA SER A 110 3.51 23.24 16.14
C SER A 110 3.85 23.53 14.67
N TRP A 111 3.81 24.81 14.29
CA TRP A 111 4.19 25.25 12.96
C TRP A 111 5.66 24.88 12.62
N HIS A 112 6.56 25.00 13.62
CA HIS A 112 7.97 24.65 13.44
C HIS A 112 8.19 23.18 13.15
N GLU A 113 7.57 22.29 13.95
CA GLU A 113 7.63 20.83 13.73
C GLU A 113 7.04 20.44 12.35
N ARG A 114 5.97 21.09 11.90
CA ARG A 114 5.40 20.82 10.57
C ARG A 114 6.38 21.18 9.47
N ARG A 115 7.06 22.34 9.57
CA ARG A 115 8.08 22.72 8.59
C ARG A 115 9.26 21.80 8.58
N GLU A 116 9.84 21.45 9.71
CA GLU A 116 10.94 20.51 9.80
C GLU A 116 10.58 19.16 9.18
N LYS A 117 9.38 18.68 9.47
CA LYS A 117 8.91 17.41 8.93
C LYS A 117 8.66 17.48 7.41
N MET A 118 8.13 18.57 6.92
CA MET A 118 7.95 18.81 5.49
C MET A 118 9.30 18.85 4.78
N GLU A 119 10.28 19.62 5.28
CA GLU A 119 11.64 19.68 4.71
C GLU A 119 12.27 18.28 4.65
N LYS A 120 12.16 17.52 5.74
CA LYS A 120 12.62 16.13 5.79
C LYS A 120 12.02 15.27 4.68
N PHE A 121 10.71 15.33 4.45
CA PHE A 121 10.06 14.52 3.41
C PHE A 121 10.40 15.00 1.99
N ILE A 122 10.59 16.31 1.81
CA ILE A 122 11.03 16.88 0.53
C ILE A 122 12.43 16.34 0.18
N ASP A 123 13.35 16.32 1.14
CA ASP A 123 14.71 15.81 0.96
C ASP A 123 14.71 14.29 0.75
N GLU A 124 14.14 13.52 1.67
CA GLU A 124 14.14 12.04 1.63
C GLU A 124 13.50 11.45 0.36
N LEU A 125 12.51 12.14 -0.21
CA LEU A 125 11.79 11.69 -1.41
C LEU A 125 12.26 12.41 -2.70
N GLY A 126 13.31 13.22 -2.61
CA GLY A 126 13.90 13.90 -3.76
C GLY A 126 12.94 14.86 -4.46
N LEU A 127 12.17 15.65 -3.69
CA LEU A 127 11.12 16.53 -4.20
C LEU A 127 11.55 18.00 -4.32
N GLU A 128 12.80 18.36 -3.94
CA GLU A 128 13.26 19.76 -3.88
C GLU A 128 13.13 20.48 -5.23
N HIS A 129 13.51 19.83 -6.32
CA HIS A 129 13.49 20.41 -7.67
C HIS A 129 12.08 20.73 -8.21
N ILE A 130 11.03 20.14 -7.60
CA ILE A 130 9.63 20.35 -7.98
C ILE A 130 8.79 20.94 -6.85
N ARG A 131 9.42 21.37 -5.76
CA ARG A 131 8.78 21.85 -4.54
C ARG A 131 7.64 22.85 -4.78
N GLN A 132 7.84 23.79 -5.70
CA GLN A 132 6.88 24.82 -6.05
C GLN A 132 5.96 24.44 -7.22
N ASN A 133 6.14 23.24 -7.80
CA ASN A 133 5.28 22.78 -8.88
C ASN A 133 3.90 22.40 -8.31
N ARG A 134 2.85 22.72 -9.05
CA ARG A 134 1.48 22.35 -8.68
C ARG A 134 1.20 20.89 -9.02
N GLY A 135 0.33 20.24 -8.25
CA GLY A 135 0.00 18.81 -8.38
C GLY A 135 -0.45 18.40 -9.79
N TYR A 136 -1.09 19.30 -10.56
CA TYR A 136 -1.47 19.00 -11.95
C TYR A 136 -0.31 18.94 -12.94
N ALA A 137 0.85 19.51 -12.59
CA ALA A 137 2.03 19.58 -13.45
C ALA A 137 3.02 18.43 -13.19
N LEU A 138 2.76 17.57 -12.21
CA LEU A 138 3.64 16.48 -11.83
C LEU A 138 3.54 15.30 -12.80
N SER A 139 4.68 14.71 -13.13
CA SER A 139 4.76 13.40 -13.78
C SER A 139 4.16 12.30 -12.87
N GLY A 140 3.92 11.11 -13.41
CA GLY A 140 3.40 9.97 -12.65
C GLY A 140 4.27 9.61 -11.44
N GLY A 141 5.59 9.52 -11.65
CA GLY A 141 6.54 9.18 -10.60
C GLY A 141 6.68 10.26 -9.53
N GLU A 142 6.75 11.55 -9.93
CA GLU A 142 6.78 12.68 -9.00
C GLU A 142 5.51 12.72 -8.14
N ARG A 143 4.35 12.55 -8.77
CA ARG A 143 3.07 12.49 -8.08
C ARG A 143 3.05 11.38 -7.03
N ARG A 144 3.52 10.17 -7.37
CA ARG A 144 3.59 9.04 -6.43
C ARG A 144 4.47 9.35 -5.22
N ARG A 145 5.62 10.01 -5.43
CA ARG A 145 6.49 10.43 -4.33
C ARG A 145 5.80 11.43 -3.39
N VAL A 146 5.07 12.40 -3.94
CA VAL A 146 4.26 13.35 -3.14
C VAL A 146 3.15 12.64 -2.36
N GLU A 147 2.46 11.68 -2.96
CA GLU A 147 1.43 10.88 -2.31
C GLU A 147 1.99 10.04 -1.15
N ILE A 148 3.18 9.46 -1.34
CA ILE A 148 3.89 8.74 -0.26
C ILE A 148 4.31 9.72 0.86
N ALA A 149 4.83 10.91 0.53
CA ALA A 149 5.13 11.93 1.53
C ALA A 149 3.91 12.23 2.40
N ARG A 150 2.74 12.37 1.78
CA ARG A 150 1.47 12.60 2.50
C ARG A 150 1.09 11.41 3.39
N CYS A 151 1.30 10.18 2.93
CA CYS A 151 1.10 8.98 3.74
C CYS A 151 2.01 8.96 4.97
N LEU A 152 3.24 9.43 4.85
CA LEU A 152 4.22 9.48 5.95
C LEU A 152 3.92 10.57 6.99
N CYS A 153 3.13 11.59 6.65
CA CYS A 153 2.79 12.68 7.56
C CYS A 153 2.11 12.22 8.86
N ILE A 154 1.40 11.09 8.84
CA ILE A 154 0.72 10.54 10.02
C ILE A 154 1.59 9.62 10.89
N ASN A 155 2.90 9.48 10.59
CA ASN A 155 3.82 8.52 11.22
C ASN A 155 3.27 7.08 11.19
N PRO A 156 3.05 6.51 10.01
CA PRO A 156 2.37 5.23 9.91
C PRO A 156 3.20 4.08 10.48
N THR A 157 2.51 3.10 11.07
CA THR A 157 3.07 1.78 11.40
C THR A 157 2.96 0.85 10.18
N PHE A 158 1.88 1.01 9.41
CA PHE A 158 1.62 0.25 8.19
C PHE A 158 1.19 1.19 7.06
N ILE A 159 1.67 0.91 5.85
CA ILE A 159 1.23 1.57 4.62
C ILE A 159 0.69 0.52 3.66
N LEU A 160 -0.51 0.76 3.14
CA LEU A 160 -1.11 -0.03 2.08
C LEU A 160 -0.96 0.72 0.76
N LEU A 161 -0.30 0.12 -0.22
CA LEU A 161 -0.03 0.68 -1.54
C LEU A 161 -0.87 -0.05 -2.60
N ASP A 162 -1.88 0.62 -3.12
CA ASP A 162 -2.78 0.05 -4.15
C ASP A 162 -2.28 0.44 -5.54
N GLU A 163 -1.75 -0.54 -6.28
CA GLU A 163 -1.15 -0.41 -7.61
C GLU A 163 -0.15 0.76 -7.75
N PRO A 164 0.89 0.82 -6.90
CA PRO A 164 1.81 1.96 -6.90
C PRO A 164 2.67 2.08 -8.17
N PHE A 165 2.90 1.01 -8.90
CA PHE A 165 3.70 0.99 -10.13
C PHE A 165 2.87 1.26 -11.39
N SER A 166 1.54 1.38 -11.25
CA SER A 166 0.65 1.59 -12.38
C SER A 166 0.81 2.98 -13.00
N GLY A 167 1.01 3.03 -14.32
CA GLY A 167 1.04 4.28 -15.09
C GLY A 167 2.26 5.17 -14.84
N ILE A 168 3.36 4.62 -14.35
CA ILE A 168 4.65 5.30 -14.20
C ILE A 168 5.71 4.68 -15.12
N ASP A 169 6.72 5.46 -15.47
CA ASP A 169 7.81 5.01 -16.34
C ASP A 169 8.79 4.07 -15.60
N PRO A 170 9.59 3.24 -16.34
CA PRO A 170 10.48 2.26 -15.72
C PRO A 170 11.53 2.84 -14.77
N ILE A 171 12.01 4.07 -15.02
CA ILE A 171 12.98 4.71 -14.13
C ILE A 171 12.31 5.08 -12.80
N ALA A 172 11.12 5.64 -12.88
CA ALA A 172 10.34 5.98 -11.68
C ALA A 172 9.92 4.71 -10.88
N VAL A 173 9.72 3.56 -11.54
CA VAL A 173 9.52 2.27 -10.86
C VAL A 173 10.71 1.92 -9.98
N LEU A 174 11.94 2.00 -10.50
CA LEU A 174 13.16 1.72 -9.73
C LEU A 174 13.31 2.64 -8.51
N ASP A 175 12.98 3.92 -8.67
CA ASP A 175 13.04 4.87 -7.56
C ASP A 175 11.97 4.56 -6.50
N LEU A 176 10.77 4.18 -6.93
CA LEU A 176 9.70 3.78 -6.01
C LEU A 176 10.05 2.49 -5.26
N GLN A 177 10.73 1.54 -5.90
CA GLN A 177 11.24 0.33 -5.24
C GLN A 177 12.25 0.67 -4.12
N LYS A 178 13.15 1.65 -4.36
CA LYS A 178 14.07 2.15 -3.33
C LYS A 178 13.31 2.78 -2.16
N ILE A 179 12.27 3.58 -2.45
CA ILE A 179 11.42 4.19 -1.42
C ILE A 179 10.74 3.10 -0.57
N ILE A 180 10.14 2.09 -1.19
CA ILE A 180 9.51 0.96 -0.47
C ILE A 180 10.52 0.24 0.44
N SER A 181 11.72 0.01 -0.07
CA SER A 181 12.83 -0.58 0.70
C SER A 181 13.24 0.30 1.89
N SER A 182 13.25 1.62 1.71
CA SER A 182 13.53 2.59 2.79
C SER A 182 12.41 2.62 3.84
N LEU A 183 11.14 2.52 3.43
CA LEU A 183 10.01 2.42 4.36
C LEU A 183 10.14 1.19 5.26
N ARG A 184 10.48 0.03 4.68
CA ARG A 184 10.78 -1.20 5.43
C ARG A 184 11.94 -0.99 6.40
N ALA A 185 13.06 -0.42 5.94
CA ALA A 185 14.23 -0.16 6.79
C ALA A 185 13.92 0.80 7.96
N SER A 186 12.94 1.69 7.77
CA SER A 186 12.44 2.61 8.82
C SER A 186 11.44 1.95 9.78
N GLY A 187 11.21 0.64 9.67
CA GLY A 187 10.33 -0.10 10.57
C GLY A 187 8.85 -0.05 10.19
N ILE A 188 8.51 0.42 8.99
CA ILE A 188 7.12 0.47 8.49
C ILE A 188 6.79 -0.85 7.80
N GLY A 189 5.66 -1.46 8.16
CA GLY A 189 5.11 -2.60 7.42
C GLY A 189 4.40 -2.12 6.15
N VAL A 190 4.63 -2.79 5.03
CA VAL A 190 4.04 -2.41 3.74
C VAL A 190 3.23 -3.57 3.18
N LEU A 191 1.96 -3.30 2.84
CA LEU A 191 1.15 -4.20 2.03
C LEU A 191 0.98 -3.58 0.65
N ILE A 192 1.35 -4.32 -0.38
CA ILE A 192 1.34 -3.82 -1.76
C ILE A 192 0.53 -4.73 -2.66
N THR A 193 -0.31 -4.17 -3.52
CA THR A 193 -0.92 -4.87 -4.65
C THR A 193 -0.58 -4.17 -5.94
N ASP A 194 -0.30 -4.93 -6.99
CA ASP A 194 -0.07 -4.39 -8.34
C ASP A 194 -0.36 -5.48 -9.38
N HIS A 195 -0.57 -5.07 -10.60
CA HIS A 195 -0.62 -5.97 -11.75
C HIS A 195 0.79 -6.19 -12.36
N ASN A 196 1.77 -5.33 -12.03
CA ASN A 196 3.17 -5.49 -12.37
C ASN A 196 3.84 -6.48 -11.38
N VAL A 197 3.64 -7.77 -11.65
CA VAL A 197 4.01 -8.85 -10.74
C VAL A 197 5.52 -8.89 -10.47
N ARG A 198 6.34 -8.70 -11.51
CA ARG A 198 7.81 -8.74 -11.39
C ARG A 198 8.31 -7.64 -10.47
N GLU A 199 7.87 -6.41 -10.69
CA GLU A 199 8.23 -5.24 -9.91
C GLU A 199 7.79 -5.36 -8.47
N THR A 200 6.62 -5.96 -8.23
CA THR A 200 6.11 -6.20 -6.88
C THR A 200 6.90 -7.30 -6.17
N LEU A 201 7.10 -8.45 -6.81
CA LEU A 201 7.85 -9.55 -6.20
C LEU A 201 9.31 -9.18 -5.91
N SER A 202 9.92 -8.29 -6.70
CA SER A 202 11.31 -7.85 -6.48
C SER A 202 11.54 -7.05 -5.19
N VAL A 203 10.47 -6.47 -4.61
CA VAL A 203 10.57 -5.66 -3.38
C VAL A 203 9.91 -6.32 -2.18
N THR A 204 9.20 -7.45 -2.37
CA THR A 204 8.47 -8.12 -1.29
C THR A 204 9.33 -9.18 -0.59
N ASP A 205 9.17 -9.30 0.72
CA ASP A 205 9.75 -10.40 1.52
C ASP A 205 8.98 -11.70 1.31
N ARG A 206 7.66 -11.58 1.13
CA ARG A 206 6.74 -12.66 0.76
C ARG A 206 5.48 -12.10 0.11
N ALA A 207 4.72 -12.96 -0.54
CA ALA A 207 3.46 -12.56 -1.15
C ALA A 207 2.37 -13.61 -0.96
N TYR A 208 1.13 -13.15 -1.05
CA TYR A 208 -0.08 -13.95 -1.17
C TYR A 208 -0.59 -13.86 -2.60
N ILE A 209 -0.94 -14.99 -3.18
CA ILE A 209 -1.66 -15.05 -4.46
C ILE A 209 -3.13 -15.29 -4.13
N ILE A 210 -3.97 -14.32 -4.49
CA ILE A 210 -5.43 -14.42 -4.35
C ILE A 210 -6.04 -14.77 -5.70
N ASP A 211 -6.95 -15.74 -5.71
CA ASP A 211 -7.72 -16.14 -6.87
C ASP A 211 -9.16 -16.45 -6.43
N ASP A 212 -10.14 -16.02 -7.21
CA ASP A 212 -11.58 -16.14 -6.92
C ASP A 212 -11.95 -15.84 -5.45
N GLY A 213 -11.39 -14.75 -4.92
CA GLY A 213 -11.64 -14.27 -3.56
C GLY A 213 -10.96 -15.05 -2.43
N ARG A 214 -10.09 -16.00 -2.72
CA ARG A 214 -9.39 -16.84 -1.71
C ARG A 214 -7.88 -16.77 -1.87
N ILE A 215 -7.16 -16.95 -0.76
CA ILE A 215 -5.71 -17.14 -0.86
C ILE A 215 -5.45 -18.51 -1.48
N PHE A 216 -4.89 -18.49 -2.68
CA PHE A 216 -4.52 -19.68 -3.44
C PHE A 216 -3.16 -20.23 -2.99
N ARG A 217 -2.16 -19.36 -2.87
CA ARG A 217 -0.80 -19.69 -2.40
C ARG A 217 -0.20 -18.51 -1.64
N HIS A 218 0.79 -18.78 -0.80
CA HIS A 218 1.62 -17.74 -0.18
C HIS A 218 3.02 -18.28 0.04
N GLY A 219 4.00 -17.40 0.03
CA GLY A 219 5.41 -17.76 0.23
C GLY A 219 6.37 -16.67 -0.20
N LYS A 220 7.67 -17.02 -0.23
CA LYS A 220 8.69 -16.10 -0.74
C LYS A 220 8.59 -15.97 -2.27
N PRO A 221 9.05 -14.84 -2.84
CA PRO A 221 9.00 -14.60 -4.29
C PRO A 221 9.52 -15.75 -5.14
N GLU A 222 10.66 -16.32 -4.76
CA GLU A 222 11.30 -17.43 -5.50
C GLU A 222 10.45 -18.70 -5.46
N GLN A 223 9.80 -18.98 -4.33
CA GLN A 223 8.92 -20.14 -4.18
C GLN A 223 7.68 -20.00 -5.05
N LEU A 224 7.06 -18.81 -5.04
CA LEU A 224 5.88 -18.54 -5.86
C LEU A 224 6.20 -18.55 -7.36
N ALA A 225 7.33 -17.96 -7.75
CA ALA A 225 7.79 -17.97 -9.15
C ALA A 225 8.13 -19.38 -9.66
N GLY A 226 8.54 -20.28 -8.77
CA GLY A 226 8.83 -21.69 -9.08
C GLY A 226 7.64 -22.63 -9.01
N ASP A 227 6.50 -22.21 -8.43
CA ASP A 227 5.31 -23.04 -8.25
C ASP A 227 4.58 -23.26 -9.60
N PRO A 228 4.46 -24.51 -10.09
CA PRO A 228 3.81 -24.79 -11.38
C PRO A 228 2.34 -24.38 -11.43
N GLU A 229 1.62 -24.45 -10.31
CA GLU A 229 0.21 -24.06 -10.25
C GLU A 229 0.05 -22.54 -10.27
N VAL A 230 0.93 -21.81 -9.56
CA VAL A 230 0.95 -20.33 -9.60
C VAL A 230 1.29 -19.83 -11.01
N ARG A 231 2.25 -20.50 -11.69
CA ARG A 231 2.56 -20.20 -13.10
C ARG A 231 1.36 -20.42 -14.00
N ARG A 232 0.71 -21.58 -13.89
CA ARG A 232 -0.45 -21.92 -14.72
C ARG A 232 -1.63 -20.96 -14.52
N VAL A 233 -1.92 -20.58 -13.28
CA VAL A 233 -3.12 -19.79 -12.93
C VAL A 233 -2.89 -18.28 -13.11
N TYR A 234 -1.65 -17.79 -12.85
CA TYR A 234 -1.45 -16.36 -12.74
C TYR A 234 -0.21 -15.80 -13.46
N LEU A 235 0.99 -16.40 -13.24
CA LEU A 235 2.24 -15.81 -13.74
C LEU A 235 2.50 -16.05 -15.22
N GLY A 236 1.99 -17.16 -15.78
CA GLY A 236 2.38 -17.66 -17.10
C GLY A 236 3.66 -18.52 -17.04
N GLU A 237 3.79 -19.49 -17.98
CA GLU A 237 4.89 -20.45 -17.97
C GLU A 237 6.26 -19.81 -18.21
N SER A 238 6.30 -18.72 -18.98
CA SER A 238 7.54 -18.00 -19.33
C SER A 238 7.99 -16.98 -18.28
N PHE A 239 7.30 -16.86 -17.15
CA PHE A 239 7.64 -15.87 -16.12
C PHE A 239 9.01 -16.14 -15.51
N SER A 240 9.82 -15.07 -15.35
CA SER A 240 11.11 -15.07 -14.63
C SER A 240 11.18 -13.84 -13.71
N LEU A 241 11.76 -14.01 -12.53
CA LEU A 241 12.06 -12.92 -11.60
C LEU A 241 13.31 -12.12 -12.01
N VAL A 242 14.14 -12.69 -12.88
CA VAL A 242 15.40 -12.09 -13.40
C VAL A 242 15.19 -11.58 -14.80
#